data_56ce8b27981f7158d0869c51217255f2
#
_entry.id   56ce8b27981f7158d0869c51217255f2
#
_cell.length_a   1.000
_cell.length_b   1.000
_cell.length_c   1.000
_cell.angle_alpha   90.00
_cell.angle_beta   90.00
_cell.angle_gamma   90.00
#
_symmetry.space_group_name_H-M   'P 1'
#
loop_
_entity.id
_entity.type
_entity.pdbx_description
1 polymer ?
#
loop_
_entity_poly.entity_id
_entity_poly.type
_entity_poly.pdbx_seq_one_letter_code
_entity_poly.pdbx_strand_id
1 'polypeptide(L)'
;HQWSDVLGQARKLYAERGDAVDAVVVFAGTNDFNAGVPLGEWYEVREAECPMPGPSVGTRMRRTPSADTGTLCGRINAVLAFLKEHYPTKQVILLTPLHRGYARFSDRNVQPDESYPNRLGLYADAYVAKIREAGSVWAVPVIDLNSISGLYPVADSHVRYFSDGQTDRLHPNAAGHERMAKALAYQLLAFPACFD
;
A
#
# COMPACT_ATOMS: atom_id res chain seq x y z
N HIS A 1 -3.22 -4.09 -9.22
CA HIS A 1 -1.76 -4.18 -9.38
C HIS A 1 -1.11 -4.69 -8.09
N GLN A 2 0.05 -5.32 -8.21
CA GLN A 2 0.95 -5.60 -7.10
C GLN A 2 1.86 -4.40 -6.85
N TRP A 3 2.49 -4.32 -5.68
CA TRP A 3 3.48 -3.29 -5.39
C TRP A 3 4.68 -3.30 -6.34
N SER A 4 5.03 -4.47 -6.90
CA SER A 4 6.03 -4.56 -7.97
C SER A 4 5.70 -3.74 -9.22
N ASP A 5 4.40 -3.65 -9.56
CA ASP A 5 3.95 -2.88 -10.74
C ASP A 5 3.93 -1.38 -10.46
N VAL A 6 3.70 -1.00 -9.19
CA VAL A 6 3.61 0.41 -8.77
C VAL A 6 4.93 1.15 -9.00
N LEU A 7 6.08 0.50 -8.78
CA LEU A 7 7.37 1.12 -9.07
C LEU A 7 7.53 1.49 -10.55
N GLY A 8 7.10 0.59 -11.44
CA GLY A 8 7.10 0.85 -12.90
C GLY A 8 6.18 2.02 -13.26
N GLN A 9 5.00 2.09 -12.65
CA GLN A 9 4.04 3.18 -12.84
C GLN A 9 4.58 4.51 -12.31
N ALA A 10 5.22 4.52 -11.14
CA ALA A 10 5.83 5.72 -10.57
C ALA A 10 6.96 6.27 -11.46
N ARG A 11 7.82 5.39 -11.97
CA ARG A 11 8.88 5.76 -12.93
C ARG A 11 8.30 6.34 -14.23
N LYS A 12 7.25 5.72 -14.76
CA LYS A 12 6.57 6.20 -15.95
C LYS A 12 5.93 7.57 -15.71
N LEU A 13 5.24 7.76 -14.59
CA LEU A 13 4.65 9.04 -14.21
C LEU A 13 5.72 10.14 -14.17
N TYR A 14 6.85 9.89 -13.52
CA TYR A 14 7.94 10.87 -13.46
C TYR A 14 8.56 11.16 -14.83
N ALA A 15 8.76 10.13 -15.65
CA ALA A 15 9.29 10.31 -17.00
C ALA A 15 8.36 11.15 -17.92
N GLU A 16 7.04 11.04 -17.73
CA GLU A 16 6.04 11.73 -18.55
C GLU A 16 5.66 13.11 -18.02
N ARG A 17 5.72 13.33 -16.70
CA ARG A 17 5.21 14.53 -16.03
C ARG A 17 6.26 15.29 -15.22
N GLY A 18 7.41 14.67 -14.93
CA GLY A 18 8.38 15.25 -14.02
C GLY A 18 7.74 15.54 -12.65
N ASP A 19 7.93 16.73 -12.15
CA ASP A 19 7.35 17.24 -10.90
C ASP A 19 5.99 17.96 -11.09
N ALA A 20 5.45 17.99 -12.32
CA ALA A 20 4.18 18.62 -12.65
C ALA A 20 2.97 17.79 -12.16
N VAL A 21 3.01 17.38 -10.90
CA VAL A 21 1.93 16.72 -10.18
C VAL A 21 1.70 17.42 -8.84
N ASP A 22 0.48 17.50 -8.37
CA ASP A 22 0.15 18.11 -7.07
C ASP A 22 0.33 17.14 -5.91
N ALA A 23 -0.05 15.88 -6.12
CA ALA A 23 0.08 14.81 -5.14
C ALA A 23 0.21 13.44 -5.82
N VAL A 24 0.78 12.46 -5.12
CA VAL A 24 0.86 11.07 -5.55
C VAL A 24 0.09 10.20 -4.55
N VAL A 25 -0.95 9.53 -5.01
CA VAL A 25 -1.75 8.61 -4.20
C VAL A 25 -1.49 7.17 -4.67
N VAL A 26 -1.07 6.31 -3.76
CA VAL A 26 -0.77 4.90 -4.05
C VAL A 26 -1.82 4.00 -3.41
N PHE A 27 -2.47 3.19 -4.23
CA PHE A 27 -3.48 2.22 -3.79
C PHE A 27 -3.16 0.84 -4.35
N ALA A 28 -2.56 -0.02 -3.53
CA ALA A 28 -2.12 -1.36 -3.90
C ALA A 28 -2.07 -2.30 -2.68
N GLY A 29 -1.83 -3.60 -2.91
CA GLY A 29 -1.60 -4.60 -1.85
C GLY A 29 -2.56 -5.79 -1.89
N THR A 30 -3.78 -5.65 -2.39
CA THR A 30 -4.73 -6.76 -2.48
C THR A 30 -4.20 -7.90 -3.37
N ASN A 31 -3.50 -7.55 -4.45
CA ASN A 31 -2.92 -8.54 -5.36
C ASN A 31 -1.62 -9.15 -4.82
N ASP A 32 -0.89 -8.46 -3.94
CA ASP A 32 0.25 -9.05 -3.22
C ASP A 32 -0.23 -10.13 -2.26
N PHE A 33 -1.33 -9.89 -1.53
CA PHE A 33 -1.99 -10.92 -0.72
C PHE A 33 -2.41 -12.13 -1.57
N ASN A 34 -3.14 -11.89 -2.67
CA ASN A 34 -3.64 -12.96 -3.54
C ASN A 34 -2.51 -13.79 -4.16
N ALA A 35 -1.41 -13.17 -4.53
CA ALA A 35 -0.22 -13.84 -5.04
C ALA A 35 0.61 -14.54 -3.95
N GLY A 36 0.27 -14.34 -2.67
CA GLY A 36 1.04 -14.87 -1.55
C GLY A 36 2.48 -14.34 -1.55
N VAL A 37 2.65 -13.03 -1.65
CA VAL A 37 3.95 -12.37 -1.52
C VAL A 37 4.36 -12.39 -0.06
N PRO A 38 5.56 -12.86 0.32
CA PRO A 38 6.02 -12.82 1.70
C PRO A 38 6.03 -11.39 2.24
N LEU A 39 5.72 -11.19 3.52
CA LEU A 39 5.69 -9.85 4.11
C LEU A 39 7.09 -9.22 4.16
N GLY A 40 8.09 -9.97 4.60
CA GLY A 40 9.46 -9.50 4.77
C GLY A 40 9.63 -8.51 5.92
N GLU A 41 10.83 -7.97 6.00
CA GLU A 41 11.23 -7.00 7.01
C GLU A 41 11.46 -5.62 6.37
N TRP A 42 11.20 -4.56 7.15
CA TRP A 42 11.39 -3.19 6.69
C TRP A 42 12.86 -2.82 6.51
N TYR A 43 13.74 -3.41 7.32
CA TYR A 43 15.13 -3.02 7.42
C TYR A 43 16.06 -4.22 7.36
N GLU A 44 17.20 -4.00 6.73
CA GLU A 44 18.42 -4.78 6.93
C GLU A 44 19.27 -4.08 7.99
N VAL A 45 19.93 -4.87 8.84
CA VAL A 45 20.77 -4.35 9.90
C VAL A 45 22.20 -4.84 9.70
N ARG A 46 23.15 -3.91 9.57
CA ARG A 46 24.57 -4.21 9.34
C ARG A 46 25.44 -3.27 10.18
N GLU A 47 26.65 -3.72 10.50
CA GLU A 47 27.66 -2.82 11.04
C GLU A 47 28.03 -1.74 10.01
N ALA A 48 28.16 -0.51 10.46
CA ALA A 48 28.58 0.61 9.63
C ALA A 48 29.29 1.66 10.46
N GLU A 49 30.14 2.43 9.81
CA GLU A 49 30.75 3.60 10.41
C GLU A 49 29.68 4.59 10.86
N CYS A 50 29.91 5.17 12.04
CA CYS A 50 29.02 6.15 12.64
C CYS A 50 29.86 7.33 13.17
N PRO A 51 29.54 8.58 12.79
CA PRO A 51 30.14 9.74 13.41
C PRO A 51 29.95 9.71 14.93
N MET A 52 31.03 9.96 15.66
CA MET A 52 31.07 10.06 17.13
C MET A 52 31.36 11.49 17.53
N PRO A 53 31.11 11.89 18.79
CA PRO A 53 31.46 13.21 19.25
C PRO A 53 32.97 13.52 19.03
N GLY A 54 33.24 14.74 18.50
CA GLY A 54 34.60 15.13 18.06
C GLY A 54 34.92 14.56 16.66
N PRO A 55 36.21 14.48 16.30
CA PRO A 55 36.63 14.00 14.97
C PRO A 55 36.70 12.47 14.84
N SER A 56 36.21 11.72 15.81
CA SER A 56 36.29 10.27 15.83
C SER A 56 35.16 9.61 15.04
N VAL A 57 35.45 8.40 14.55
CA VAL A 57 34.49 7.50 13.90
C VAL A 57 34.45 6.19 14.68
N GLY A 58 33.27 5.70 14.95
CA GLY A 58 33.04 4.41 15.61
C GLY A 58 32.21 3.48 14.71
N THR A 59 32.04 2.25 15.14
CA THR A 59 31.20 1.26 14.46
C THR A 59 29.92 1.03 15.25
N ARG A 60 28.77 1.04 14.55
CA ARG A 60 27.46 0.76 15.14
C ARG A 60 26.58 -0.02 14.17
N MET A 61 25.56 -0.68 14.72
CA MET A 61 24.53 -1.33 13.91
C MET A 61 23.67 -0.26 13.24
N ARG A 62 23.68 -0.24 11.92
CA ARG A 62 22.87 0.66 11.07
C ARG A 62 21.73 -0.10 10.46
N ARG A 63 20.52 0.47 10.53
CA ARG A 63 19.37 0.02 9.77
C ARG A 63 19.33 0.75 8.42
N THR A 64 19.11 -0.01 7.35
CA THR A 64 18.82 0.52 6.01
C THR A 64 17.54 -0.12 5.50
N PRO A 65 16.69 0.57 4.73
CA PRO A 65 15.51 -0.06 4.14
C PRO A 65 15.91 -1.30 3.35
N SER A 66 15.17 -2.40 3.55
CA SER A 66 15.42 -3.64 2.83
C SER A 66 15.20 -3.45 1.33
N ALA A 67 16.14 -3.95 0.52
CA ALA A 67 16.08 -3.93 -0.94
C ALA A 67 15.46 -5.22 -1.53
N ASP A 68 14.98 -6.15 -0.70
CA ASP A 68 14.42 -7.43 -1.14
C ASP A 68 13.03 -7.25 -1.75
N THR A 69 12.96 -6.99 -3.05
CA THR A 69 11.70 -6.86 -3.81
C THR A 69 10.92 -8.18 -3.98
N GLY A 70 11.45 -9.30 -3.49
CA GLY A 70 10.71 -10.55 -3.32
C GLY A 70 9.66 -10.47 -2.20
N THR A 71 9.75 -9.48 -1.32
CA THR A 71 8.86 -9.27 -0.18
C THR A 71 8.01 -8.01 -0.32
N LEU A 72 6.89 -7.95 0.41
CA LEU A 72 6.01 -6.78 0.43
C LEU A 72 6.73 -5.54 0.96
N CYS A 73 7.43 -5.65 2.10
CA CYS A 73 8.15 -4.52 2.69
C CYS A 73 9.23 -3.99 1.74
N GLY A 74 10.00 -4.85 1.09
CA GLY A 74 11.02 -4.44 0.13
C GLY A 74 10.43 -3.78 -1.13
N ARG A 75 9.28 -4.26 -1.62
CA ARG A 75 8.55 -3.61 -2.73
C ARG A 75 8.07 -2.22 -2.36
N ILE A 76 7.46 -2.07 -1.16
CA ILE A 76 7.01 -0.77 -0.64
C ILE A 76 8.21 0.16 -0.46
N ASN A 77 9.31 -0.32 0.11
CA ASN A 77 10.55 0.44 0.24
C ASN A 77 11.04 0.98 -1.10
N ALA A 78 11.09 0.13 -2.14
CA ALA A 78 11.54 0.54 -3.46
C ALA A 78 10.66 1.66 -4.08
N VAL A 79 9.34 1.55 -3.91
CA VAL A 79 8.39 2.57 -4.37
C VAL A 79 8.57 3.88 -3.61
N LEU A 80 8.58 3.82 -2.27
CA LEU A 80 8.63 5.02 -1.44
C LEU A 80 9.99 5.70 -1.49
N ALA A 81 11.09 4.96 -1.60
CA ALA A 81 12.41 5.54 -1.86
C ALA A 81 12.40 6.36 -3.16
N PHE A 82 11.89 5.77 -4.25
CA PHE A 82 11.76 6.47 -5.53
C PHE A 82 10.89 7.73 -5.42
N LEU A 83 9.72 7.63 -4.79
CA LEU A 83 8.81 8.77 -4.64
C LEU A 83 9.41 9.89 -3.77
N LYS A 84 10.08 9.55 -2.68
CA LYS A 84 10.75 10.55 -1.81
C LYS A 84 11.91 11.26 -2.51
N GLU A 85 12.63 10.56 -3.38
CA GLU A 85 13.73 11.13 -4.16
C GLU A 85 13.23 12.08 -5.26
N HIS A 86 12.17 11.70 -5.97
CA HIS A 86 11.72 12.41 -7.17
C HIS A 86 10.60 13.43 -6.91
N TYR A 87 9.89 13.31 -5.78
CA TYR A 87 8.80 14.20 -5.38
C TYR A 87 8.99 14.74 -3.95
N PRO A 88 10.15 15.36 -3.65
CA PRO A 88 10.49 15.78 -2.28
C PRO A 88 9.53 16.82 -1.69
N THR A 89 8.92 17.67 -2.54
CA THR A 89 8.01 18.74 -2.13
C THR A 89 6.53 18.38 -2.31
N LYS A 90 6.22 17.19 -2.85
CA LYS A 90 4.84 16.78 -3.13
C LYS A 90 4.28 15.86 -2.05
N GLN A 91 2.97 15.93 -1.86
CA GLN A 91 2.27 15.03 -0.95
C GLN A 91 2.23 13.62 -1.55
N VAL A 92 2.82 12.66 -0.87
CA VAL A 92 2.70 11.22 -1.17
C VAL A 92 1.78 10.61 -0.12
N ILE A 93 0.73 9.92 -0.54
CA ILE A 93 -0.29 9.32 0.33
C ILE A 93 -0.46 7.85 -0.02
N LEU A 94 -0.50 6.99 0.99
CA LEU A 94 -0.83 5.58 0.82
C LEU A 94 -2.30 5.34 1.18
N LEU A 95 -2.95 4.45 0.42
CA LEU A 95 -4.26 3.90 0.76
C LEU A 95 -4.12 2.43 1.10
N THR A 96 -4.73 1.99 2.20
CA THR A 96 -4.82 0.56 2.49
C THR A 96 -5.84 -0.10 1.57
N PRO A 97 -5.66 -1.39 1.21
CA PRO A 97 -6.69 -2.18 0.56
C PRO A 97 -8.00 -2.17 1.35
N LEU A 98 -9.11 -2.25 0.65
CA LEU A 98 -10.42 -2.49 1.25
C LEU A 98 -10.48 -3.90 1.85
N HIS A 99 -11.49 -4.13 2.70
CA HIS A 99 -11.95 -5.49 2.97
C HIS A 99 -12.29 -6.21 1.67
N ARG A 100 -12.00 -7.50 1.59
CA ARG A 100 -12.20 -8.26 0.36
C ARG A 100 -13.22 -9.37 0.53
N GLY A 101 -14.12 -9.42 -0.42
CA GLY A 101 -15.06 -10.53 -0.57
C GLY A 101 -14.57 -11.57 -1.58
N TYR A 102 -15.40 -12.57 -1.76
CA TYR A 102 -15.23 -13.60 -2.77
C TYR A 102 -15.32 -13.03 -4.17
N ALA A 103 -14.50 -13.54 -5.09
CA ALA A 103 -14.61 -13.26 -6.51
C ALA A 103 -14.34 -14.52 -7.35
N ARG A 104 -15.12 -14.72 -8.42
CA ARG A 104 -14.95 -15.80 -9.39
C ARG A 104 -15.05 -15.24 -10.80
N PHE A 105 -13.91 -15.15 -11.47
CA PHE A 105 -13.82 -14.65 -12.85
C PHE A 105 -13.84 -15.79 -13.88
N SER A 106 -13.46 -16.99 -13.47
CA SER A 106 -13.52 -18.25 -14.24
C SER A 106 -13.33 -19.43 -13.30
N ASP A 107 -13.47 -20.66 -13.81
CA ASP A 107 -13.20 -21.86 -13.02
C ASP A 107 -11.74 -21.97 -12.53
N ARG A 108 -10.81 -21.29 -13.20
CA ARG A 108 -9.39 -21.26 -12.83
C ARG A 108 -8.98 -19.98 -12.08
N ASN A 109 -9.86 -19.01 -11.96
CA ASN A 109 -9.61 -17.75 -11.24
C ASN A 109 -10.72 -17.52 -10.23
N VAL A 110 -10.58 -18.20 -9.11
CA VAL A 110 -11.43 -18.06 -7.93
C VAL A 110 -10.61 -17.50 -6.80
N GLN A 111 -11.07 -16.42 -6.21
CA GLN A 111 -10.43 -15.74 -5.10
C GLN A 111 -11.34 -15.80 -3.88
N PRO A 112 -10.96 -16.54 -2.84
CA PRO A 112 -11.70 -16.58 -1.58
C PRO A 112 -11.79 -15.20 -0.93
N ASP A 113 -12.80 -15.01 -0.08
CA ASP A 113 -12.87 -13.82 0.76
C ASP A 113 -11.77 -13.80 1.83
N GLU A 114 -11.70 -12.70 2.58
CA GLU A 114 -10.65 -12.46 3.59
C GLU A 114 -10.70 -13.38 4.81
N SER A 115 -11.76 -14.20 4.97
CA SER A 115 -11.84 -15.21 6.03
C SER A 115 -10.89 -16.37 5.79
N TYR A 116 -10.34 -16.48 4.57
CA TYR A 116 -9.40 -17.53 4.20
C TYR A 116 -7.98 -16.95 4.05
N PRO A 117 -6.97 -17.67 4.55
CA PRO A 117 -5.58 -17.27 4.36
C PRO A 117 -5.14 -17.54 2.92
N ASN A 118 -4.09 -16.86 2.51
CA ASN A 118 -3.41 -17.15 1.24
C ASN A 118 -2.53 -18.41 1.34
N ARG A 119 -1.82 -18.76 0.25
CA ARG A 119 -0.94 -19.94 0.18
C ARG A 119 0.22 -19.96 1.19
N LEU A 120 0.50 -18.84 1.85
CA LEU A 120 1.51 -18.72 2.92
C LEU A 120 0.90 -18.85 4.32
N GLY A 121 -0.42 -19.09 4.43
CA GLY A 121 -1.11 -19.12 5.71
C GLY A 121 -1.37 -17.72 6.30
N LEU A 122 -1.18 -16.64 5.52
CA LEU A 122 -1.38 -15.27 5.95
C LEU A 122 -2.77 -14.76 5.55
N TYR A 123 -3.40 -14.00 6.44
CA TYR A 123 -4.67 -13.32 6.17
C TYR A 123 -4.44 -11.93 5.55
N ALA A 124 -5.47 -11.36 4.95
CA ALA A 124 -5.39 -10.06 4.27
C ALA A 124 -5.01 -8.91 5.21
N ASP A 125 -5.43 -8.98 6.45
CA ASP A 125 -5.13 -7.99 7.51
C ASP A 125 -3.63 -7.83 7.78
N ALA A 126 -2.82 -8.90 7.63
CA ALA A 126 -1.38 -8.83 7.78
C ALA A 126 -0.73 -7.92 6.71
N TYR A 127 -1.26 -7.93 5.49
CA TYR A 127 -0.81 -7.03 4.40
C TYR A 127 -1.26 -5.59 4.65
N VAL A 128 -2.49 -5.41 5.11
CA VAL A 128 -3.02 -4.09 5.50
C VAL A 128 -2.18 -3.50 6.63
N ALA A 129 -1.82 -4.29 7.65
CA ALA A 129 -0.97 -3.85 8.76
C ALA A 129 0.41 -3.35 8.26
N LYS A 130 1.05 -4.06 7.34
CA LYS A 130 2.32 -3.62 6.74
C LYS A 130 2.20 -2.30 5.98
N ILE A 131 1.11 -2.07 5.27
CA ILE A 131 0.88 -0.79 4.58
C ILE A 131 0.66 0.34 5.60
N ARG A 132 -0.02 0.10 6.72
CA ARG A 132 -0.11 1.07 7.82
C ARG A 132 1.25 1.39 8.43
N GLU A 133 2.08 0.38 8.68
CA GLU A 133 3.44 0.54 9.20
C GLU A 133 4.33 1.39 8.27
N ALA A 134 4.15 1.28 6.95
CA ALA A 134 4.91 2.04 5.96
C ALA A 134 4.84 3.55 6.18
N GLY A 135 3.70 4.04 6.70
CA GLY A 135 3.54 5.45 7.04
C GLY A 135 4.58 5.94 8.04
N SER A 136 4.80 5.17 9.10
CA SER A 136 5.81 5.48 10.12
C SER A 136 7.24 5.26 9.64
N VAL A 137 7.46 4.25 8.78
CA VAL A 137 8.79 3.95 8.22
C VAL A 137 9.28 5.06 7.30
N TRP A 138 8.38 5.62 6.48
CA TRP A 138 8.71 6.54 5.40
C TRP A 138 8.22 7.98 5.60
N ALA A 139 7.62 8.29 6.75
CA ALA A 139 7.01 9.59 7.02
C ALA A 139 6.05 10.01 5.89
N VAL A 140 5.09 9.14 5.57
CA VAL A 140 4.02 9.40 4.60
C VAL A 140 2.66 9.14 5.24
N PRO A 141 1.63 9.98 5.01
CA PRO A 141 0.30 9.72 5.52
C PRO A 141 -0.29 8.44 4.90
N VAL A 142 -1.03 7.70 5.71
CA VAL A 142 -1.78 6.52 5.30
C VAL A 142 -3.25 6.75 5.57
N ILE A 143 -4.06 6.72 4.52
CA ILE A 143 -5.53 6.72 4.65
C ILE A 143 -5.98 5.25 4.71
N ASP A 144 -6.47 4.86 5.85
CA ASP A 144 -6.86 3.48 6.12
C ASP A 144 -8.27 3.17 5.60
N LEU A 145 -8.41 3.00 4.28
CA LEU A 145 -9.68 2.64 3.65
C LEU A 145 -10.23 1.30 4.14
N ASN A 146 -9.37 0.40 4.63
CA ASN A 146 -9.82 -0.85 5.25
C ASN A 146 -10.80 -0.56 6.38
N SER A 147 -10.45 0.37 7.29
CA SER A 147 -11.29 0.68 8.44
C SER A 147 -12.36 1.75 8.17
N ILE A 148 -12.05 2.79 7.35
CA ILE A 148 -12.94 3.95 7.24
C ILE A 148 -13.93 3.91 6.08
N SER A 149 -13.72 3.04 5.07
CA SER A 149 -14.64 2.97 3.92
C SER A 149 -16.04 2.51 4.30
N GLY A 150 -16.17 1.77 5.40
CA GLY A 150 -17.41 1.14 5.82
C GLY A 150 -17.91 0.08 4.82
N LEU A 151 -17.06 -0.40 3.90
CA LEU A 151 -17.36 -1.49 2.96
C LEU A 151 -16.92 -2.81 3.59
N TYR A 152 -17.87 -3.71 3.79
CA TYR A 152 -17.62 -5.02 4.40
C TYR A 152 -18.25 -6.12 3.56
N PRO A 153 -17.58 -6.60 2.49
CA PRO A 153 -18.16 -7.47 1.47
C PRO A 153 -18.54 -8.88 1.96
N VAL A 154 -18.04 -9.29 3.12
CA VAL A 154 -18.40 -10.59 3.72
C VAL A 154 -19.84 -10.58 4.21
N ALA A 155 -20.37 -9.43 4.60
CA ALA A 155 -21.76 -9.29 5.01
C ALA A 155 -22.70 -9.13 3.79
N ASP A 156 -23.76 -9.94 3.71
CA ASP A 156 -24.74 -9.90 2.62
C ASP A 156 -25.45 -8.54 2.49
N SER A 157 -25.62 -7.81 3.57
CA SER A 157 -26.18 -6.45 3.56
C SER A 157 -25.35 -5.45 2.77
N HIS A 158 -24.08 -5.76 2.51
CA HIS A 158 -23.14 -4.90 1.77
C HIS A 158 -22.97 -5.27 0.30
N VAL A 159 -23.56 -6.38 -0.19
CA VAL A 159 -23.41 -6.82 -1.60
C VAL A 159 -23.81 -5.74 -2.61
N ARG A 160 -24.74 -4.86 -2.25
CA ARG A 160 -25.19 -3.73 -3.07
C ARG A 160 -24.08 -2.74 -3.47
N TYR A 161 -22.94 -2.78 -2.83
CA TYR A 161 -21.78 -1.91 -3.08
C TYR A 161 -20.72 -2.56 -3.98
N PHE A 162 -20.94 -3.80 -4.41
CA PHE A 162 -19.97 -4.57 -5.18
C PHE A 162 -20.51 -4.92 -6.57
N SER A 163 -19.60 -5.30 -7.46
CA SER A 163 -19.90 -5.52 -8.89
C SER A 163 -20.96 -6.57 -9.11
N ASP A 164 -20.89 -7.69 -8.37
CA ASP A 164 -21.89 -8.74 -8.42
C ASP A 164 -21.96 -9.49 -7.08
N GLY A 165 -23.15 -9.60 -6.53
CA GLY A 165 -23.38 -10.22 -5.22
C GLY A 165 -23.08 -11.72 -5.17
N GLN A 166 -23.05 -12.40 -6.32
CA GLN A 166 -22.81 -13.85 -6.41
C GLN A 166 -21.39 -14.18 -6.87
N THR A 167 -20.82 -13.35 -7.76
CA THR A 167 -19.56 -13.68 -8.43
C THR A 167 -18.43 -12.69 -8.18
N ASP A 168 -18.73 -11.47 -7.73
CA ASP A 168 -17.69 -10.45 -7.51
C ASP A 168 -18.04 -9.48 -6.37
N ARG A 169 -17.69 -9.88 -5.17
CA ARG A 169 -17.72 -9.04 -3.97
C ARG A 169 -16.33 -8.43 -3.65
N LEU A 170 -15.40 -8.51 -4.60
CA LEU A 170 -14.05 -7.95 -4.47
C LEU A 170 -13.97 -6.52 -5.02
N HIS A 171 -14.61 -6.28 -6.17
CA HIS A 171 -14.58 -4.98 -6.83
C HIS A 171 -15.81 -4.14 -6.48
N PRO A 172 -15.64 -2.95 -5.90
CA PRO A 172 -16.73 -2.01 -5.68
C PRO A 172 -17.39 -1.61 -7.00
N ASN A 173 -18.70 -1.49 -6.99
CA ASN A 173 -19.48 -0.86 -8.07
C ASN A 173 -19.54 0.67 -7.88
N ALA A 174 -20.34 1.38 -8.70
CA ALA A 174 -20.46 2.83 -8.62
C ALA A 174 -20.83 3.33 -7.21
N ALA A 175 -21.76 2.67 -6.52
CA ALA A 175 -22.16 3.05 -5.17
C ALA A 175 -21.04 2.78 -4.13
N GLY A 176 -20.27 1.70 -4.31
CA GLY A 176 -19.09 1.41 -3.52
C GLY A 176 -17.99 2.45 -3.73
N HIS A 177 -17.71 2.83 -4.99
CA HIS A 177 -16.75 3.89 -5.31
C HIS A 177 -17.18 5.25 -4.77
N GLU A 178 -18.47 5.60 -4.84
CA GLU A 178 -18.99 6.85 -4.24
C GLU A 178 -18.76 6.87 -2.73
N ARG A 179 -18.97 5.74 -2.05
CA ARG A 179 -18.72 5.62 -0.62
C ARG A 179 -17.23 5.79 -0.28
N MET A 180 -16.34 5.17 -1.06
CA MET A 180 -14.89 5.37 -0.93
C MET A 180 -14.51 6.83 -1.16
N ALA A 181 -15.03 7.46 -2.22
CA ALA A 181 -14.75 8.86 -2.54
C ALA A 181 -15.14 9.81 -1.41
N LYS A 182 -16.30 9.60 -0.78
CA LYS A 182 -16.73 10.38 0.39
C LYS A 182 -15.77 10.20 1.57
N ALA A 183 -15.34 8.98 1.86
CA ALA A 183 -14.36 8.73 2.93
C ALA A 183 -13.01 9.40 2.61
N LEU A 184 -12.53 9.30 1.38
CA LEU A 184 -11.28 9.93 0.92
C LEU A 184 -11.34 11.46 1.00
N ALA A 185 -12.41 12.08 0.52
CA ALA A 185 -12.53 13.54 0.45
C ALA A 185 -12.27 14.20 1.80
N TYR A 186 -12.87 13.68 2.88
CA TYR A 186 -12.67 14.21 4.22
C TYR A 186 -11.25 14.02 4.74
N GLN A 187 -10.59 12.92 4.39
CA GLN A 187 -9.20 12.67 4.80
C GLN A 187 -8.22 13.55 4.02
N LEU A 188 -8.42 13.73 2.73
CA LEU A 188 -7.55 14.54 1.88
C LEU A 188 -7.56 16.02 2.28
N LEU A 189 -8.66 16.54 2.78
CA LEU A 189 -8.75 17.90 3.29
C LEU A 189 -7.83 18.17 4.50
N ALA A 190 -7.37 17.13 5.19
CA ALA A 190 -6.48 17.25 6.33
C ALA A 190 -4.99 17.36 5.94
N PHE A 191 -4.66 17.17 4.68
CA PHE A 191 -3.27 17.16 4.21
C PHE A 191 -2.96 18.40 3.36
N PRO A 192 -1.75 18.98 3.50
CA PRO A 192 -1.31 20.04 2.60
C PRO A 192 -1.16 19.49 1.16
N ALA A 193 -1.40 20.34 0.17
CA ALA A 193 -1.23 19.96 -1.23
C ALA A 193 0.26 19.82 -1.61
N CYS A 194 1.11 20.69 -1.07
CA CYS A 194 2.57 20.68 -1.22
C CYS A 194 3.25 21.20 0.04
N PHE A 195 4.58 21.12 0.08
CA PHE A 195 5.43 21.55 1.19
C PHE A 195 6.37 22.71 0.83
N ASP A 196 6.09 23.42 -0.24
CA ASP A 196 6.84 24.62 -0.66
C ASP A 196 6.30 25.88 0.02
#